data_73e8b9de0fd225edb180290263ee5300
#
_entry.id   73e8b9de0fd225edb180290263ee5300
#
_cell.length_a   1.000
_cell.length_b   1.000
_cell.length_c   1.000
_cell.angle_alpha   90.00
_cell.angle_beta   90.00
_cell.angle_gamma   90.00
#
_symmetry.space_group_name_H-M   'P 1'
#
loop_
_entity.id
_entity.type
_entity.pdbx_description
1 polymer ?
#
loop_
_entity_poly.entity_id
_entity_poly.type
_entity_poly.pdbx_seq_one_letter_code
_entity_poly.pdbx_strand_id
1 'polypeptide(L)'
;MKKSILFIICVFFALTSMGQGTQRKRFSPEEYKHRMEFFIAKEAGLTQSEAQKFFPLLHEMLEKQRENNRKTHEIMRKGFKAKTESEYQNVVDEAITLEIENKKIEKNYYKKFHTVLSWEKIHKVRIALYRFNLEALKKFTPHRPQKK
;
A
#
# COMPACT_ATOMS: atom_id res chain seq x y z
N MET A 1 39.61 -53.17 17.52
CA MET A 1 38.84 -52.67 16.38
C MET A 1 37.43 -52.25 16.78
N LYS A 2 37.27 -51.45 17.85
CA LYS A 2 35.94 -50.98 18.33
C LYS A 2 35.86 -49.44 18.53
N LYS A 3 36.89 -48.70 18.16
CA LYS A 3 36.95 -47.23 18.38
C LYS A 3 36.77 -46.38 17.10
N SER A 4 36.71 -46.97 15.91
CA SER A 4 36.62 -46.22 14.63
C SER A 4 35.19 -46.07 14.09
N ILE A 5 34.19 -46.71 14.69
CA ILE A 5 32.81 -46.64 14.20
C ILE A 5 32.03 -45.49 14.80
N LEU A 6 32.51 -44.95 15.96
CA LEU A 6 31.81 -43.85 16.64
C LEU A 6 32.05 -42.48 16.01
N PHE A 7 33.05 -42.32 15.15
CA PHE A 7 33.40 -41.04 14.52
C PHE A 7 32.66 -40.74 13.24
N ILE A 8 32.02 -41.72 12.59
CA ILE A 8 31.33 -41.58 11.32
C ILE A 8 29.88 -41.11 11.49
N ILE A 9 29.29 -41.30 12.68
CA ILE A 9 27.88 -40.95 12.92
C ILE A 9 27.70 -39.45 13.23
N CYS A 10 28.74 -38.75 13.68
CA CYS A 10 28.64 -37.29 14.02
C CYS A 10 28.74 -36.37 12.80
N VAL A 11 29.15 -36.82 11.62
CA VAL A 11 29.32 -35.95 10.45
C VAL A 11 28.04 -35.83 9.60
N PHE A 12 27.07 -36.72 9.79
CA PHE A 12 25.84 -36.74 8.97
C PHE A 12 24.71 -35.85 9.51
N PHE A 13 24.87 -35.21 10.69
CA PHE A 13 23.81 -34.37 11.31
C PHE A 13 23.98 -32.87 11.08
N ALA A 14 24.97 -32.42 10.29
CA ALA A 14 25.29 -31.00 10.10
C ALA A 14 24.79 -30.40 8.78
N LEU A 15 23.99 -31.10 7.96
CA LEU A 15 23.57 -30.62 6.64
C LEU A 15 22.07 -30.37 6.48
N THR A 16 21.30 -30.30 7.55
CA THR A 16 19.84 -30.05 7.46
C THR A 16 19.41 -28.72 8.07
N SER A 17 20.18 -27.64 7.91
CA SER A 17 19.79 -26.31 8.42
C SER A 17 20.13 -25.20 7.46
N MET A 18 19.71 -25.27 6.19
CA MET A 18 19.71 -24.11 5.30
C MET A 18 18.48 -24.08 4.38
N GLY A 19 17.31 -24.21 5.00
CA GLY A 19 16.02 -23.90 4.42
C GLY A 19 15.45 -22.63 5.05
N GLN A 20 16.23 -21.56 5.20
CA GLN A 20 15.67 -20.24 5.51
C GLN A 20 15.06 -19.68 4.23
N GLY A 21 13.81 -20.11 3.96
CA GLY A 21 12.94 -19.38 3.07
C GLY A 21 12.92 -17.93 3.58
N THR A 22 13.41 -17.01 2.78
CA THR A 22 13.29 -15.57 3.01
C THR A 22 11.79 -15.25 3.11
N GLN A 23 11.23 -15.34 4.30
CA GLN A 23 9.91 -14.82 4.59
C GLN A 23 10.02 -13.31 4.33
N ARG A 24 9.49 -12.87 3.19
CA ARG A 24 9.33 -11.44 2.89
C ARG A 24 8.47 -10.88 4.01
N LYS A 25 9.10 -10.16 4.93
CA LYS A 25 8.47 -9.52 6.08
C LYS A 25 7.43 -8.55 5.53
N ARG A 26 6.15 -8.93 5.58
CA ARG A 26 5.05 -8.02 5.27
C ARG A 26 5.07 -6.93 6.33
N PHE A 27 5.12 -5.69 5.90
CA PHE A 27 5.01 -4.57 6.82
C PHE A 27 3.66 -4.62 7.54
N SER A 28 3.67 -4.35 8.85
CA SER A 28 2.41 -4.11 9.55
C SER A 28 1.74 -2.84 9.00
N PRO A 29 0.42 -2.69 9.14
CA PRO A 29 -0.27 -1.45 8.76
C PRO A 29 0.35 -0.22 9.42
N GLU A 30 0.78 -0.32 10.67
CA GLU A 30 1.42 0.75 11.43
C GLU A 30 2.80 1.09 10.84
N GLU A 31 3.61 0.07 10.53
CA GLU A 31 4.92 0.27 9.91
C GLU A 31 4.78 0.92 8.52
N TYR A 32 3.79 0.51 7.74
CA TYR A 32 3.48 1.15 6.46
C TYR A 32 3.10 2.62 6.64
N LYS A 33 2.25 2.93 7.61
CA LYS A 33 1.81 4.28 7.94
C LYS A 33 3.01 5.16 8.31
N HIS A 34 3.85 4.72 9.26
CA HIS A 34 5.04 5.46 9.68
C HIS A 34 6.03 5.73 8.54
N ARG A 35 6.24 4.74 7.67
CA ARG A 35 7.13 4.90 6.50
C ARG A 35 6.56 5.91 5.52
N MET A 36 5.26 5.89 5.29
CA MET A 36 4.56 6.85 4.42
C MET A 36 4.68 8.26 4.97
N GLU A 37 4.40 8.46 6.27
CA GLU A 37 4.51 9.76 6.94
C GLU A 37 5.94 10.31 6.86
N PHE A 38 6.93 9.49 7.20
CA PHE A 38 8.34 9.87 7.12
C PHE A 38 8.76 10.26 5.70
N PHE A 39 8.37 9.46 4.71
CA PHE A 39 8.68 9.73 3.32
C PHE A 39 8.06 11.04 2.85
N ILE A 40 6.76 11.25 3.12
CA ILE A 40 6.04 12.46 2.72
C ILE A 40 6.64 13.69 3.41
N ALA A 41 6.88 13.63 4.73
CA ALA A 41 7.44 14.74 5.49
C ALA A 41 8.80 15.18 4.93
N LYS A 42 9.66 14.20 4.59
CA LYS A 42 10.99 14.44 4.01
C LYS A 42 10.90 15.05 2.61
N GLU A 43 10.12 14.44 1.71
CA GLU A 43 10.02 14.87 0.31
C GLU A 43 9.33 16.25 0.17
N ALA A 44 8.35 16.54 1.00
CA ALA A 44 7.63 17.81 0.97
C ALA A 44 8.25 18.89 1.84
N GLY A 45 9.29 18.57 2.63
CA GLY A 45 9.95 19.52 3.53
C GLY A 45 9.01 20.04 4.61
N LEU A 46 8.21 19.13 5.24
CA LEU A 46 7.29 19.52 6.30
C LEU A 46 8.07 19.76 7.61
N THR A 47 7.75 20.84 8.29
CA THR A 47 8.20 21.04 9.68
C THR A 47 7.45 20.09 10.62
N GLN A 48 7.95 19.88 11.82
CA GLN A 48 7.29 19.03 12.82
C GLN A 48 5.87 19.54 13.14
N SER A 49 5.70 20.85 13.28
CA SER A 49 4.38 21.46 13.56
C SER A 49 3.41 21.27 12.40
N GLU A 50 3.87 21.41 11.16
CA GLU A 50 3.04 21.14 9.97
C GLU A 50 2.65 19.67 9.88
N ALA A 51 3.60 18.76 10.09
CA ALA A 51 3.38 17.31 10.04
C ALA A 51 2.32 16.87 11.07
N GLN A 52 2.44 17.35 12.31
CA GLN A 52 1.47 17.06 13.39
C GLN A 52 0.03 17.46 13.05
N LYS A 53 -0.17 18.57 12.34
CA LYS A 53 -1.49 19.04 11.93
C LYS A 53 -1.97 18.43 10.63
N PHE A 54 -1.05 18.11 9.72
CA PHE A 54 -1.37 17.61 8.38
C PHE A 54 -1.71 16.13 8.35
N PHE A 55 -0.92 15.26 9.01
CA PHE A 55 -1.12 13.82 8.91
C PHE A 55 -2.48 13.32 9.40
N PRO A 56 -3.08 13.85 10.47
CA PRO A 56 -4.45 13.48 10.83
C PRO A 56 -5.45 13.72 9.70
N LEU A 57 -5.35 14.85 9.00
CA LEU A 57 -6.21 15.18 7.87
C LEU A 57 -5.96 14.26 6.67
N LEU A 58 -4.69 13.91 6.40
CA LEU A 58 -4.34 12.95 5.35
C LEU A 58 -4.93 11.57 5.65
N HIS A 59 -4.82 11.09 6.88
CA HIS A 59 -5.37 9.78 7.27
C HIS A 59 -6.89 9.73 7.16
N GLU A 60 -7.57 10.80 7.58
CA GLU A 60 -9.02 10.91 7.42
C GLU A 60 -9.44 10.84 5.94
N MET A 61 -8.71 11.52 5.06
CA MET A 61 -8.93 11.44 3.61
C MET A 61 -8.75 10.03 3.09
N LEU A 62 -7.62 9.41 3.42
CA LEU A 62 -7.28 8.07 2.96
C LEU A 62 -8.28 7.01 3.45
N GLU A 63 -8.80 7.16 4.67
CA GLU A 63 -9.82 6.25 5.21
C GLU A 63 -11.14 6.36 4.45
N LYS A 64 -11.60 7.57 4.15
CA LYS A 64 -12.80 7.77 3.33
C LYS A 64 -12.64 7.21 1.92
N GLN A 65 -11.48 7.40 1.31
CA GLN A 65 -11.18 6.82 -0.01
C GLN A 65 -11.11 5.28 0.04
N ARG A 66 -10.57 4.73 1.12
CA ARG A 66 -10.52 3.27 1.33
C ARG A 66 -11.92 2.68 1.42
N GLU A 67 -12.83 3.32 2.13
CA GLU A 67 -14.21 2.88 2.22
C GLU A 67 -14.91 2.88 0.86
N ASN A 68 -14.75 3.92 0.06
CA ASN A 68 -15.30 3.95 -1.30
C ASN A 68 -14.65 2.89 -2.21
N ASN A 69 -13.34 2.70 -2.11
CA ASN A 69 -12.64 1.65 -2.86
C ASN A 69 -13.16 0.25 -2.48
N ARG A 70 -13.45 0.02 -1.19
CA ARG A 70 -14.07 -1.24 -0.73
C ARG A 70 -15.43 -1.45 -1.39
N LYS A 71 -16.29 -0.42 -1.42
CA LYS A 71 -17.60 -0.47 -2.10
C LYS A 71 -17.42 -0.73 -3.60
N THR A 72 -16.48 -0.06 -4.27
CA THR A 72 -16.16 -0.31 -5.69
C THR A 72 -15.79 -1.76 -5.94
N HIS A 73 -14.94 -2.36 -5.08
CA HIS A 73 -14.60 -3.78 -5.20
C HIS A 73 -15.81 -4.70 -5.02
N GLU A 74 -16.73 -4.37 -4.11
CA GLU A 74 -17.98 -5.14 -3.92
C GLU A 74 -18.88 -5.05 -5.16
N ILE A 75 -19.03 -3.87 -5.75
CA ILE A 75 -19.79 -3.64 -6.98
C ILE A 75 -19.17 -4.43 -8.14
N MET A 76 -17.86 -4.32 -8.35
CA MET A 76 -17.17 -5.07 -9.38
C MET A 76 -17.33 -6.59 -9.22
N ARG A 77 -17.31 -7.09 -7.97
CA ARG A 77 -17.59 -8.52 -7.71
C ARG A 77 -19.01 -8.93 -8.06
N LYS A 78 -20.02 -8.06 -7.86
CA LYS A 78 -21.40 -8.32 -8.31
C LYS A 78 -21.44 -8.41 -9.84
N GLY A 79 -20.64 -7.60 -10.54
CA GLY A 79 -20.53 -7.63 -12.00
C GLY A 79 -20.13 -8.98 -12.60
N PHE A 80 -19.36 -9.82 -11.86
CA PHE A 80 -19.08 -11.20 -12.30
C PHE A 80 -20.32 -12.10 -12.39
N LYS A 81 -21.43 -11.71 -11.77
CA LYS A 81 -22.71 -12.44 -11.80
C LYS A 81 -23.73 -11.79 -12.73
N ALA A 82 -23.41 -10.63 -13.31
CA ALA A 82 -24.28 -9.94 -14.27
C ALA A 82 -24.48 -10.81 -15.52
N LYS A 83 -25.69 -10.76 -16.07
CA LYS A 83 -26.11 -11.54 -17.26
C LYS A 83 -26.73 -10.69 -18.35
N THR A 84 -27.14 -9.47 -18.02
CA THR A 84 -27.82 -8.57 -18.93
C THR A 84 -27.02 -7.28 -19.13
N GLU A 85 -27.18 -6.62 -20.27
CA GLU A 85 -26.54 -5.32 -20.55
C GLU A 85 -26.88 -4.28 -19.48
N SER A 86 -28.12 -4.25 -19.00
CA SER A 86 -28.54 -3.32 -17.96
C SER A 86 -27.80 -3.58 -16.63
N GLU A 87 -27.57 -4.84 -16.26
CA GLU A 87 -26.80 -5.19 -15.06
C GLU A 87 -25.33 -4.78 -15.21
N TYR A 88 -24.72 -4.99 -16.36
CA TYR A 88 -23.35 -4.54 -16.65
C TYR A 88 -23.26 -3.01 -16.62
N GLN A 89 -24.21 -2.31 -17.23
CA GLN A 89 -24.28 -0.86 -17.22
C GLN A 89 -24.34 -0.33 -15.78
N ASN A 90 -25.21 -0.86 -14.96
CA ASN A 90 -25.37 -0.45 -13.55
C ASN A 90 -24.05 -0.62 -12.76
N VAL A 91 -23.35 -1.75 -12.95
CA VAL A 91 -22.05 -1.99 -12.31
C VAL A 91 -21.03 -0.93 -12.70
N VAL A 92 -20.95 -0.58 -13.97
CA VAL A 92 -20.01 0.43 -14.48
C VAL A 92 -20.37 1.82 -13.94
N ASP A 93 -21.64 2.20 -14.01
CA ASP A 93 -22.12 3.52 -13.56
C ASP A 93 -21.91 3.73 -12.06
N GLU A 94 -22.22 2.70 -11.23
CA GLU A 94 -21.99 2.75 -9.79
C GLU A 94 -20.49 2.86 -9.47
N ALA A 95 -19.63 2.08 -10.15
CA ALA A 95 -18.19 2.14 -9.94
C ALA A 95 -17.62 3.51 -10.27
N ILE A 96 -17.98 4.08 -11.43
CA ILE A 96 -17.56 5.42 -11.85
C ILE A 96 -18.06 6.49 -10.88
N THR A 97 -19.29 6.36 -10.37
CA THR A 97 -19.85 7.29 -9.38
C THR A 97 -18.97 7.35 -8.13
N LEU A 98 -18.52 6.20 -7.60
CA LEU A 98 -17.63 6.14 -6.44
C LEU A 98 -16.23 6.72 -6.73
N GLU A 99 -15.71 6.54 -7.95
CA GLU A 99 -14.45 7.16 -8.36
C GLU A 99 -14.55 8.69 -8.39
N ILE A 100 -15.67 9.22 -8.92
CA ILE A 100 -15.95 10.67 -8.91
C ILE A 100 -16.05 11.18 -7.45
N GLU A 101 -16.70 10.42 -6.58
CA GLU A 101 -16.80 10.76 -5.15
C GLU A 101 -15.42 10.79 -4.48
N ASN A 102 -14.55 9.84 -4.77
CA ASN A 102 -13.17 9.84 -4.31
C ASN A 102 -12.41 11.11 -4.76
N LYS A 103 -12.64 11.58 -5.99
CA LYS A 103 -12.05 12.83 -6.48
C LYS A 103 -12.62 14.07 -5.80
N LYS A 104 -13.91 14.06 -5.44
CA LYS A 104 -14.52 15.12 -4.63
C LYS A 104 -13.95 15.15 -3.22
N ILE A 105 -13.77 13.98 -2.58
CA ILE A 105 -13.12 13.84 -1.28
C ILE A 105 -11.70 14.45 -1.36
N GLU A 106 -10.88 14.00 -2.31
CA GLU A 106 -9.52 14.51 -2.51
C GLU A 106 -9.50 16.03 -2.65
N LYS A 107 -10.34 16.59 -3.51
CA LYS A 107 -10.44 18.05 -3.72
C LYS A 107 -10.81 18.81 -2.46
N ASN A 108 -11.73 18.26 -1.64
CA ASN A 108 -12.15 18.90 -0.40
C ASN A 108 -11.05 18.86 0.66
N TYR A 109 -10.31 17.75 0.75
CA TYR A 109 -9.19 17.63 1.68
C TYR A 109 -8.01 18.50 1.31
N TYR A 110 -7.74 18.74 0.03
CA TYR A 110 -6.71 19.71 -0.36
C TYR A 110 -7.00 21.12 0.10
N LYS A 111 -8.27 21.52 0.17
CA LYS A 111 -8.66 22.79 0.79
C LYS A 111 -8.38 22.79 2.31
N LYS A 112 -8.66 21.67 3.01
CA LYS A 112 -8.31 21.51 4.42
C LYS A 112 -6.78 21.51 4.62
N PHE A 113 -6.02 20.84 3.76
CA PHE A 113 -4.55 20.86 3.83
C PHE A 113 -3.99 22.26 3.69
N HIS A 114 -4.63 23.11 2.89
CA HIS A 114 -4.20 24.51 2.71
C HIS A 114 -4.36 25.37 3.97
N THR A 115 -5.15 24.97 4.95
CA THR A 115 -5.19 25.64 6.24
C THR A 115 -3.93 25.42 7.08
N VAL A 116 -3.11 24.42 6.70
CA VAL A 116 -1.90 24.01 7.43
C VAL A 116 -0.64 24.17 6.59
N LEU A 117 -0.74 23.96 5.27
CA LEU A 117 0.38 23.92 4.33
C LEU A 117 0.20 24.94 3.21
N SER A 118 1.31 25.44 2.66
CA SER A 118 1.28 26.20 1.40
C SER A 118 0.89 25.31 0.22
N TRP A 119 0.38 25.89 -0.86
CA TRP A 119 0.09 25.16 -2.09
C TRP A 119 1.31 24.46 -2.69
N GLU A 120 2.50 25.05 -2.55
CA GLU A 120 3.76 24.43 -2.95
C GLU A 120 4.00 23.12 -2.19
N LYS A 121 3.85 23.14 -0.85
CA LYS A 121 4.01 21.94 -0.03
C LYS A 121 2.94 20.89 -0.33
N ILE A 122 1.71 21.30 -0.56
CA ILE A 122 0.61 20.40 -0.97
C ILE A 122 0.95 19.70 -2.29
N HIS A 123 1.50 20.44 -3.26
CA HIS A 123 1.95 19.85 -4.52
C HIS A 123 3.06 18.81 -4.30
N LYS A 124 4.06 19.12 -3.47
CA LYS A 124 5.14 18.21 -3.10
C LYS A 124 4.60 16.97 -2.37
N VAL A 125 3.66 17.13 -1.44
CA VAL A 125 2.96 16.02 -0.76
C VAL A 125 2.28 15.10 -1.78
N ARG A 126 1.57 15.67 -2.75
CA ARG A 126 0.89 14.89 -3.78
C ARG A 126 1.85 14.04 -4.61
N ILE A 127 3.00 14.61 -5.00
CA ILE A 127 4.06 13.90 -5.71
C ILE A 127 4.66 12.81 -4.81
N ALA A 128 4.94 13.14 -3.55
CA ALA A 128 5.53 12.18 -2.60
C ALA A 128 4.59 10.99 -2.36
N LEU A 129 3.30 11.21 -2.17
CA LEU A 129 2.31 10.16 -2.00
C LEU A 129 2.23 9.24 -3.22
N TYR A 130 2.23 9.82 -4.43
CA TYR A 130 2.26 9.06 -5.67
C TYR A 130 3.51 8.18 -5.78
N ARG A 131 4.70 8.75 -5.52
CA ARG A 131 5.99 8.03 -5.57
C ARG A 131 6.04 6.92 -4.53
N PHE A 132 5.59 7.18 -3.31
CA PHE A 132 5.52 6.18 -2.24
C PHE A 132 4.66 4.98 -2.65
N ASN A 133 3.49 5.23 -3.22
CA ASN A 133 2.59 4.18 -3.69
C ASN A 133 3.23 3.36 -4.83
N LEU A 134 3.94 3.99 -5.77
CA LEU A 134 4.66 3.27 -6.82
C LEU A 134 5.77 2.37 -6.27
N GLU A 135 6.52 2.85 -5.27
CA GLU A 135 7.56 2.05 -4.63
C GLU A 135 6.98 0.87 -3.84
N ALA A 136 5.86 1.10 -3.13
CA ALA A 136 5.14 0.04 -2.45
C ALA A 136 4.69 -1.04 -3.45
N LEU A 137 4.10 -0.67 -4.58
CA LEU A 137 3.70 -1.62 -5.63
C LEU A 137 4.88 -2.44 -6.15
N LYS A 138 6.03 -1.82 -6.43
CA LYS A 138 7.24 -2.53 -6.90
C LYS A 138 7.73 -3.58 -5.90
N LYS A 139 7.63 -3.29 -4.60
CA LYS A 139 8.04 -4.23 -3.54
C LYS A 139 7.07 -5.42 -3.38
N PHE A 140 5.80 -5.23 -3.74
CA PHE A 140 4.76 -6.25 -3.63
C PHE A 140 4.55 -7.06 -4.92
N THR A 141 5.01 -6.56 -6.08
CA THR A 141 4.94 -7.32 -7.33
C THR A 141 6.06 -8.36 -7.34
N PRO A 142 5.75 -9.66 -7.44
CA PRO A 142 6.80 -10.67 -7.59
C PRO A 142 7.56 -10.39 -8.89
N HIS A 143 8.87 -10.31 -8.79
CA HIS A 143 9.73 -10.23 -9.97
C HIS A 143 9.49 -11.49 -10.81
N ARG A 144 8.71 -11.36 -11.88
CA ARG A 144 8.51 -12.44 -12.83
C ARG A 144 9.85 -12.62 -13.55
N PRO A 145 10.56 -13.75 -13.38
CA PRO A 145 11.81 -13.95 -14.10
C PRO A 145 11.50 -13.88 -15.59
N GLN A 146 12.18 -12.97 -16.29
CA GLN A 146 12.11 -12.94 -17.76
C GLN A 146 12.65 -14.27 -18.25
N LYS A 147 11.80 -15.08 -18.86
CA LYS A 147 12.24 -16.23 -19.64
C LYS A 147 13.09 -15.69 -20.80
N LYS A 148 14.40 -16.02 -20.75
CA LYS A 148 15.29 -15.88 -21.90
C LYS A 148 14.90 -16.93 -22.93
#